data_d125e0c22d937ff8c00cfd505ca84c87
#
_entry.id   d125e0c22d937ff8c00cfd505ca84c87
#
_cell.length_a   1.000
_cell.length_b   1.000
_cell.length_c   1.000
_cell.angle_alpha   90.00
_cell.angle_beta   90.00
_cell.angle_gamma   90.00
#
_symmetry.space_group_name_H-M   'P 1'
#
loop_
_entity.id
_entity.type
_entity.pdbx_description
1 polymer ?
#
loop_
_entity_poly.entity_id
_entity_poly.type
_entity_poly.pdbx_seq_one_letter_code
_entity_poly.pdbx_strand_id
1 'polypeptide(L)'
;MIILKLAGGIIGFVFGVVLCNLIWEDTESEHSISSKKINLYYLISGIFMGCAFLCASHNFEAGHCIDSMFMLGGLIFLAAFAIQDILQLAVYAFLLNVGVIGMLLLRCTVFMFDGEFTKMFSFLIISGTVYVGLKIIAKVFPKFMGAGDYDILFLVFLLCGIEGTYQVLFASSLAGLLICIPLLLSKRIQKGEKIPLAPFFCLGTLAYLWM
;
A
#
# COMPACT_ATOMS: atom_id res chain seq x y z
N MET A 1 -14.89 -13.63 -18.86
CA MET A 1 -14.05 -12.45 -18.63
C MET A 1 -14.66 -11.46 -17.64
N ILE A 2 -15.75 -10.75 -17.95
CA ILE A 2 -16.42 -9.77 -17.07
C ILE A 2 -16.81 -10.37 -15.72
N ILE A 3 -17.37 -11.58 -15.70
CA ILE A 3 -17.80 -12.28 -14.47
C ILE A 3 -16.61 -12.52 -13.51
N LEU A 4 -15.46 -12.90 -14.04
CA LEU A 4 -14.25 -13.14 -13.23
C LEU A 4 -13.75 -11.85 -12.59
N LYS A 5 -13.77 -10.74 -13.33
CA LYS A 5 -13.39 -9.40 -12.80
C LYS A 5 -14.33 -8.94 -11.71
N LEU A 6 -15.66 -9.08 -11.94
CA LEU A 6 -16.66 -8.75 -10.94
C LEU A 6 -16.54 -9.62 -9.69
N ALA A 7 -16.33 -10.92 -9.86
CA ALA A 7 -16.09 -11.83 -8.73
C ALA A 7 -14.83 -11.43 -7.95
N GLY A 8 -13.73 -11.13 -8.63
CA GLY A 8 -12.51 -10.62 -8.00
C GLY A 8 -12.74 -9.35 -7.20
N GLY A 9 -13.44 -8.37 -7.78
CA GLY A 9 -13.78 -7.13 -7.08
C GLY A 9 -14.64 -7.35 -5.83
N ILE A 10 -15.64 -8.25 -5.90
CA ILE A 10 -16.48 -8.58 -4.75
C ILE A 10 -15.67 -9.30 -3.66
N ILE A 11 -14.83 -10.27 -4.03
CA ILE A 11 -13.96 -10.98 -3.09
C ILE A 11 -13.02 -9.99 -2.40
N GLY A 12 -12.41 -9.08 -3.16
CA GLY A 12 -11.54 -8.04 -2.63
C GLY A 12 -12.28 -7.12 -1.65
N PHE A 13 -13.49 -6.70 -2.00
CA PHE A 13 -14.31 -5.87 -1.13
C PHE A 13 -14.61 -6.56 0.22
N VAL A 14 -15.06 -7.81 0.18
CA VAL A 14 -15.33 -8.61 1.39
C VAL A 14 -14.06 -8.79 2.21
N PHE A 15 -12.94 -9.09 1.56
CA PHE A 15 -11.66 -9.25 2.25
C PHE A 15 -11.20 -7.95 2.92
N GLY A 16 -11.39 -6.79 2.27
CA GLY A 16 -11.07 -5.48 2.85
C GLY A 16 -11.90 -5.18 4.09
N VAL A 17 -13.18 -5.53 4.09
CA VAL A 17 -14.07 -5.38 5.25
C VAL A 17 -13.59 -6.27 6.41
N VAL A 18 -13.27 -7.55 6.14
CA VAL A 18 -12.75 -8.48 7.13
C VAL A 18 -11.43 -7.99 7.71
N LEU A 19 -10.53 -7.52 6.87
CA LEU A 19 -9.22 -7.00 7.27
C LEU A 19 -9.35 -5.75 8.15
N CYS A 20 -10.28 -4.86 7.81
CA CYS A 20 -10.60 -3.70 8.63
C CYS A 20 -11.14 -4.12 10.01
N ASN A 21 -11.98 -5.16 10.07
CA ASN A 21 -12.51 -5.67 11.33
C ASN A 21 -11.40 -6.24 12.22
N LEU A 22 -10.50 -7.03 11.66
CA LEU A 22 -9.36 -7.59 12.40
C LEU A 22 -8.44 -6.50 12.98
N ILE A 23 -8.16 -5.45 12.18
CA ILE A 23 -7.36 -4.30 12.67
C ILE A 23 -8.13 -3.51 13.73
N TRP A 24 -9.46 -3.45 13.62
CA TRP A 24 -10.31 -2.74 14.55
C TRP A 24 -10.38 -3.41 15.93
N GLU A 25 -10.51 -4.74 15.98
CA GLU A 25 -10.56 -5.49 17.24
C GLU A 25 -9.32 -5.23 18.10
N ASP A 26 -8.15 -5.06 17.49
CA ASP A 26 -6.92 -4.71 18.20
C ASP A 26 -6.93 -3.26 18.75
N THR A 27 -7.76 -2.38 18.18
CA THR A 27 -7.79 -0.94 18.54
C THR A 27 -8.87 -0.56 19.52
N GLU A 28 -9.92 -1.36 19.69
CA GLU A 28 -11.06 -1.04 20.58
C GLU A 28 -10.66 -0.87 22.06
N SER A 29 -9.48 -1.35 22.46
CA SER A 29 -8.97 -1.19 23.82
C SER A 29 -8.57 0.24 24.19
N GLU A 30 -8.46 1.17 23.24
CA GLU A 30 -7.90 2.50 23.50
C GLU A 30 -8.81 3.71 23.18
N HIS A 31 -9.82 3.62 22.28
CA HIS A 31 -10.64 4.79 21.94
C HIS A 31 -12.10 4.45 21.56
N SER A 32 -13.06 5.12 22.21
CA SER A 32 -14.48 5.10 21.82
C SER A 32 -14.72 5.93 20.55
N ILE A 33 -14.72 5.30 19.38
CA ILE A 33 -15.01 5.96 18.11
C ILE A 33 -16.49 5.83 17.77
N SER A 34 -17.08 6.90 17.22
CA SER A 34 -18.50 6.94 16.81
C SER A 34 -18.82 5.89 15.74
N SER A 35 -19.92 5.16 15.88
CA SER A 35 -20.37 4.10 14.96
C SER A 35 -20.48 4.53 13.48
N LYS A 36 -20.77 5.80 13.20
CA LYS A 36 -20.80 6.35 11.82
C LYS A 36 -19.42 6.39 11.16
N LYS A 37 -18.35 6.61 11.94
CA LYS A 37 -16.98 6.59 11.41
C LYS A 37 -16.56 5.17 11.08
N ILE A 38 -16.96 4.19 11.89
CA ILE A 38 -16.66 2.77 11.68
C ILE A 38 -17.18 2.31 10.32
N ASN A 39 -18.45 2.58 9.99
CA ASN A 39 -19.04 2.19 8.72
C ASN A 39 -18.31 2.81 7.50
N LEU A 40 -17.80 4.03 7.65
CA LEU A 40 -17.03 4.69 6.60
C LEU A 40 -15.68 3.98 6.38
N TYR A 41 -15.00 3.55 7.43
CA TYR A 41 -13.72 2.83 7.33
C TYR A 41 -13.89 1.46 6.66
N TYR A 42 -14.95 0.70 7.02
CA TYR A 42 -15.27 -0.56 6.34
C TYR A 42 -15.53 -0.35 4.85
N LEU A 43 -16.24 0.71 4.48
CA LEU A 43 -16.52 1.02 3.08
C LEU A 43 -15.22 1.36 2.33
N ILE A 44 -14.38 2.22 2.91
CA ILE A 44 -13.10 2.62 2.30
C ILE A 44 -12.19 1.41 2.12
N SER A 45 -12.01 0.57 3.14
CA SER A 45 -11.16 -0.63 3.06
C SER A 45 -11.66 -1.62 2.01
N GLY A 46 -12.98 -1.82 1.94
CA GLY A 46 -13.60 -2.66 0.93
C GLY A 46 -13.36 -2.15 -0.48
N ILE A 47 -13.49 -0.84 -0.72
CA ILE A 47 -13.22 -0.22 -2.02
C ILE A 47 -11.76 -0.39 -2.40
N PHE A 48 -10.79 -0.11 -1.50
CA PHE A 48 -9.37 -0.27 -1.77
C PHE A 48 -9.02 -1.70 -2.18
N MET A 49 -9.48 -2.68 -1.42
CA MET A 49 -9.20 -4.08 -1.72
C MET A 49 -9.94 -4.55 -2.97
N GLY A 50 -11.17 -4.08 -3.21
CA GLY A 50 -11.89 -4.35 -4.45
C GLY A 50 -11.14 -3.86 -5.68
N CYS A 51 -10.62 -2.63 -5.64
CA CYS A 51 -9.77 -2.08 -6.70
C CYS A 51 -8.46 -2.87 -6.88
N ALA A 52 -7.81 -3.28 -5.78
CA ALA A 52 -6.60 -4.09 -5.83
C ALA A 52 -6.82 -5.43 -6.55
N PHE A 53 -7.92 -6.12 -6.22
CA PHE A 53 -8.28 -7.38 -6.89
C PHE A 53 -8.65 -7.18 -8.35
N LEU A 54 -9.31 -6.06 -8.70
CA LEU A 54 -9.61 -5.73 -10.11
C LEU A 54 -8.33 -5.47 -10.91
N CYS A 55 -7.36 -4.73 -10.35
CA CYS A 55 -6.06 -4.51 -10.99
C CYS A 55 -5.30 -5.82 -11.19
N ALA A 56 -5.24 -6.68 -10.16
CA ALA A 56 -4.60 -7.97 -10.25
C ALA A 56 -5.27 -8.89 -11.29
N SER A 57 -6.61 -8.90 -11.37
CA SER A 57 -7.34 -9.70 -12.36
C SER A 57 -7.11 -9.23 -13.79
N HIS A 58 -6.90 -7.93 -14.01
CA HIS A 58 -6.55 -7.40 -15.32
C HIS A 58 -5.18 -7.91 -15.79
N ASN A 59 -4.17 -7.89 -14.92
CA ASN A 59 -2.83 -8.39 -15.23
C ASN A 59 -2.80 -9.92 -15.39
N PHE A 60 -3.65 -10.66 -14.68
CA PHE A 60 -3.78 -12.11 -14.83
C PHE A 60 -4.23 -12.52 -16.23
N GLU A 61 -5.14 -11.75 -16.86
CA GLU A 61 -5.60 -12.00 -18.23
C GLU A 61 -4.47 -11.79 -19.27
N ALA A 62 -3.48 -10.96 -18.96
CA ALA A 62 -2.31 -10.74 -19.83
C ALA A 62 -1.31 -11.92 -19.84
N GLY A 63 -1.58 -13.02 -19.13
CA GLY A 63 -0.73 -14.21 -19.10
C GLY A 63 0.40 -14.20 -18.08
N HIS A 64 0.49 -13.16 -17.23
CA HIS A 64 1.50 -13.00 -16.18
C HIS A 64 0.98 -13.44 -14.81
N CYS A 65 0.60 -14.71 -14.68
CA CYS A 65 -0.03 -15.25 -13.46
C CYS A 65 0.80 -15.02 -12.20
N ILE A 66 2.11 -15.27 -12.25
CA ILE A 66 3.00 -15.16 -11.09
C ILE A 66 3.22 -13.70 -10.70
N ASP A 67 3.44 -12.82 -11.68
CA ASP A 67 3.55 -11.37 -11.44
C ASP A 67 2.25 -10.79 -10.88
N SER A 68 1.10 -11.29 -11.32
CA SER A 68 -0.21 -10.87 -10.81
C SER A 68 -0.41 -11.27 -9.34
N MET A 69 0.05 -12.45 -8.94
CA MET A 69 0.01 -12.88 -7.54
C MET A 69 0.94 -12.04 -6.66
N PHE A 70 2.13 -11.70 -7.17
CA PHE A 70 3.07 -10.81 -6.50
C PHE A 70 2.46 -9.42 -6.31
N MET A 71 1.89 -8.84 -7.36
CA MET A 71 1.22 -7.52 -7.29
C MET A 71 0.04 -7.53 -6.32
N LEU A 72 -0.77 -8.58 -6.33
CA LEU A 72 -1.89 -8.73 -5.40
C LEU A 72 -1.42 -8.75 -3.95
N GLY A 73 -0.38 -9.54 -3.64
CA GLY A 73 0.21 -9.60 -2.31
C GLY A 73 0.67 -8.21 -1.82
N GLY A 74 1.38 -7.47 -2.66
CA GLY A 74 1.85 -6.11 -2.34
C GLY A 74 0.71 -5.12 -2.12
N LEU A 75 -0.34 -5.18 -2.96
CA LEU A 75 -1.52 -4.34 -2.81
C LEU A 75 -2.30 -4.66 -1.53
N ILE A 76 -2.37 -5.94 -1.12
CA ILE A 76 -2.98 -6.34 0.16
C ILE A 76 -2.24 -5.67 1.33
N PHE A 77 -0.91 -5.73 1.35
CA PHE A 77 -0.11 -5.07 2.40
C PHE A 77 -0.28 -3.56 2.38
N LEU A 78 -0.23 -2.92 1.20
CA LEU A 78 -0.44 -1.47 1.08
C LEU A 78 -1.83 -1.05 1.55
N ALA A 79 -2.87 -1.82 1.21
CA ALA A 79 -4.22 -1.55 1.68
C ALA A 79 -4.35 -1.72 3.20
N ALA A 80 -3.71 -2.75 3.77
CA ALA A 80 -3.67 -2.94 5.22
C ALA A 80 -2.99 -1.75 5.92
N PHE A 81 -1.86 -1.27 5.41
CA PHE A 81 -1.19 -0.09 5.95
C PHE A 81 -2.01 1.18 5.79
N ALA A 82 -2.68 1.35 4.65
CA ALA A 82 -3.58 2.48 4.44
C ALA A 82 -4.73 2.51 5.45
N ILE A 83 -5.35 1.36 5.72
CA ILE A 83 -6.41 1.24 6.72
C ILE A 83 -5.87 1.56 8.11
N GLN A 84 -4.73 0.99 8.47
CA GLN A 84 -4.12 1.18 9.78
C GLN A 84 -3.71 2.65 10.00
N ASP A 85 -3.11 3.29 9.00
CA ASP A 85 -2.71 4.69 9.07
C ASP A 85 -3.91 5.63 9.19
N ILE A 86 -5.02 5.34 8.50
CA ILE A 86 -6.28 6.11 8.64
C ILE A 86 -6.85 5.96 10.06
N LEU A 87 -6.77 4.77 10.65
CA LEU A 87 -7.37 4.49 11.97
C LEU A 87 -6.53 5.05 13.11
N GLN A 88 -5.21 4.89 13.05
CA GLN A 88 -4.29 5.11 14.16
C GLN A 88 -3.27 6.22 13.95
N LEU A 89 -3.13 6.75 12.71
CA LEU A 89 -2.05 7.64 12.30
C LEU A 89 -0.65 7.05 12.61
N ALA A 90 -0.57 5.74 12.65
CA ALA A 90 0.64 4.98 12.89
C ALA A 90 0.53 3.61 12.22
N VAL A 91 1.65 3.06 11.75
CA VAL A 91 1.72 1.72 11.17
C VAL A 91 2.56 0.84 12.09
N TYR A 92 2.05 -0.34 12.43
CA TYR A 92 2.79 -1.28 13.27
C TYR A 92 4.05 -1.76 12.57
N ALA A 93 5.20 -1.52 13.19
CA ALA A 93 6.51 -1.90 12.66
C ALA A 93 6.61 -3.42 12.37
N PHE A 94 5.94 -4.24 13.17
CA PHE A 94 5.90 -5.69 12.94
C PHE A 94 5.22 -6.04 11.62
N LEU A 95 4.02 -5.52 11.37
CA LEU A 95 3.26 -5.79 10.13
C LEU A 95 4.01 -5.29 8.91
N LEU A 96 4.66 -4.14 9.04
CA LEU A 96 5.46 -3.52 7.99
C LEU A 96 6.70 -4.37 7.64
N ASN A 97 7.41 -4.88 8.65
CA ASN A 97 8.54 -5.78 8.43
C ASN A 97 8.09 -7.10 7.79
N VAL A 98 6.96 -7.67 8.22
CA VAL A 98 6.37 -8.86 7.60
C VAL A 98 6.02 -8.60 6.13
N GLY A 99 5.44 -7.45 5.82
CA GLY A 99 5.13 -7.04 4.45
C GLY A 99 6.38 -6.94 3.58
N VAL A 100 7.40 -6.23 4.05
CA VAL A 100 8.67 -6.06 3.32
C VAL A 100 9.38 -7.39 3.10
N ILE A 101 9.55 -8.19 4.14
CA ILE A 101 10.22 -9.51 4.04
C ILE A 101 9.39 -10.44 3.15
N GLY A 102 8.07 -10.47 3.32
CA GLY A 102 7.17 -11.28 2.49
C GLY A 102 7.28 -10.94 1.01
N MET A 103 7.30 -9.65 0.67
CA MET A 103 7.44 -9.20 -0.73
C MET A 103 8.82 -9.52 -1.31
N LEU A 104 9.90 -9.37 -0.53
CA LEU A 104 11.24 -9.78 -0.97
C LEU A 104 11.29 -11.28 -1.25
N LEU A 105 10.77 -12.12 -0.36
CA LEU A 105 10.74 -13.56 -0.53
C LEU A 105 9.90 -13.96 -1.74
N LEU A 106 8.70 -13.38 -1.91
CA LEU A 106 7.85 -13.64 -3.07
C LEU A 106 8.56 -13.29 -4.37
N ARG A 107 9.25 -12.15 -4.46
CA ARG A 107 9.97 -11.77 -5.67
C ARG A 107 11.15 -12.68 -5.95
N CYS A 108 11.89 -13.08 -4.92
CA CYS A 108 12.97 -14.07 -5.06
C CYS A 108 12.45 -15.42 -5.57
N THR A 109 11.31 -15.87 -5.06
CA THR A 109 10.72 -17.14 -5.52
C THR A 109 10.31 -17.06 -7.00
N VAL A 110 9.76 -15.92 -7.47
CA VAL A 110 9.46 -15.71 -8.89
C VAL A 110 10.72 -15.88 -9.74
N PHE A 111 11.81 -15.18 -9.40
CA PHE A 111 13.07 -15.30 -10.15
C PHE A 111 13.67 -16.72 -10.13
N MET A 112 13.48 -17.44 -9.02
CA MET A 112 13.93 -18.84 -8.92
C MET A 112 13.13 -19.76 -9.85
N PHE A 113 11.81 -19.58 -9.94
CA PHE A 113 10.96 -20.36 -10.85
C PHE A 113 11.27 -20.08 -12.32
N ASP A 114 11.60 -18.81 -12.65
CA ASP A 114 11.98 -18.43 -14.01
C ASP A 114 13.43 -18.81 -14.37
N GLY A 115 14.21 -19.34 -13.40
CA GLY A 115 15.63 -19.70 -13.58
C GLY A 115 16.56 -18.50 -13.74
N GLU A 116 16.11 -17.29 -13.39
CA GLU A 116 16.82 -16.02 -13.60
C GLU A 116 17.65 -15.60 -12.39
N PHE A 117 18.57 -16.45 -11.95
CA PHE A 117 19.40 -16.20 -10.76
C PHE A 117 20.17 -14.88 -10.80
N THR A 118 20.67 -14.47 -11.98
CA THR A 118 21.40 -13.21 -12.15
C THR A 118 20.51 -12.01 -11.84
N LYS A 119 19.26 -12.02 -12.30
CA LYS A 119 18.28 -10.96 -12.00
C LYS A 119 17.92 -10.95 -10.51
N MET A 120 17.81 -12.12 -9.89
CA MET A 120 17.56 -12.22 -8.45
C MET A 120 18.66 -11.55 -7.63
N PHE A 121 19.94 -11.85 -7.91
CA PHE A 121 21.05 -11.21 -7.20
C PHE A 121 21.11 -9.70 -7.44
N SER A 122 20.93 -9.26 -8.67
CA SER A 122 20.87 -7.84 -8.99
C SER A 122 19.73 -7.14 -8.26
N PHE A 123 18.56 -7.75 -8.20
CA PHE A 123 17.40 -7.23 -7.47
C PHE A 123 17.68 -7.11 -5.98
N LEU A 124 18.30 -8.12 -5.35
CA LEU A 124 18.66 -8.08 -3.92
C LEU A 124 19.66 -6.96 -3.60
N ILE A 125 20.69 -6.78 -4.45
CA ILE A 125 21.67 -5.72 -4.27
C ILE A 125 21.01 -4.34 -4.39
N ILE A 126 20.21 -4.13 -5.44
CA ILE A 126 19.50 -2.86 -5.68
C ILE A 126 18.53 -2.58 -4.52
N SER A 127 17.72 -3.57 -4.13
CA SER A 127 16.76 -3.43 -3.03
C SER A 127 17.45 -3.12 -1.71
N GLY A 128 18.56 -3.79 -1.40
CA GLY A 128 19.37 -3.50 -0.22
C GLY A 128 19.93 -2.08 -0.23
N THR A 129 20.43 -1.63 -1.38
CA THR A 129 20.97 -0.27 -1.54
C THR A 129 19.88 0.79 -1.35
N VAL A 130 18.71 0.59 -1.98
CA VAL A 130 17.56 1.50 -1.83
C VAL A 130 17.07 1.52 -0.39
N TYR A 131 16.95 0.37 0.27
CA TYR A 131 16.53 0.31 1.67
C TYR A 131 17.45 1.07 2.59
N VAL A 132 18.77 0.84 2.47
CA VAL A 132 19.78 1.57 3.26
C VAL A 132 19.72 3.07 2.96
N GLY A 133 19.59 3.46 1.70
CA GLY A 133 19.43 4.85 1.29
C GLY A 133 18.21 5.51 1.94
N LEU A 134 17.05 4.86 1.91
CA LEU A 134 15.83 5.36 2.55
C LEU A 134 15.97 5.48 4.07
N LYS A 135 16.65 4.52 4.73
CA LYS A 135 16.92 4.60 6.18
C LYS A 135 17.87 5.74 6.54
N ILE A 136 18.87 6.03 5.68
CA ILE A 136 19.75 7.18 5.85
C ILE A 136 18.96 8.48 5.71
N ILE A 137 18.12 8.59 4.67
CA ILE A 137 17.26 9.77 4.45
C ILE A 137 16.31 9.97 5.64
N ALA A 138 15.67 8.91 6.13
CA ALA A 138 14.81 8.96 7.31
C ALA A 138 15.53 9.50 8.55
N LYS A 139 16.81 9.14 8.73
CA LYS A 139 17.63 9.60 9.85
C LYS A 139 18.08 11.05 9.70
N VAL A 140 18.40 11.47 8.47
CA VAL A 140 18.87 12.84 8.17
C VAL A 140 17.72 13.83 8.17
N PHE A 141 16.55 13.42 7.68
CA PHE A 141 15.35 14.26 7.52
C PHE A 141 14.14 13.74 8.32
N PRO A 142 14.23 13.60 9.65
CA PRO A 142 13.15 12.99 10.45
C PRO A 142 11.85 13.82 10.48
N LYS A 143 11.91 15.09 10.07
CA LYS A 143 10.76 16.00 10.03
C LYS A 143 9.99 15.97 8.71
N PHE A 144 10.53 15.32 7.69
CA PHE A 144 9.94 15.34 6.33
C PHE A 144 8.83 14.31 6.19
N MET A 145 9.09 13.08 6.67
CA MET A 145 8.15 11.96 6.66
C MET A 145 8.34 11.14 7.93
N GLY A 146 7.28 10.44 8.35
CA GLY A 146 7.36 9.46 9.42
C GLY A 146 8.29 8.30 9.06
N ALA A 147 8.92 7.69 10.06
CA ALA A 147 9.85 6.57 9.82
C ALA A 147 9.15 5.39 9.09
N GLY A 148 7.87 5.14 9.40
CA GLY A 148 7.07 4.10 8.74
C GLY A 148 6.76 4.40 7.27
N ASP A 149 6.62 5.68 6.90
CA ASP A 149 6.33 6.06 5.51
C ASP A 149 7.47 5.73 4.55
N TYR A 150 8.73 5.78 5.03
CA TYR A 150 9.89 5.34 4.25
C TYR A 150 9.87 3.83 3.99
N ASP A 151 9.37 3.05 4.94
CA ASP A 151 9.25 1.60 4.76
C ASP A 151 8.10 1.25 3.82
N ILE A 152 7.00 2.01 3.86
CA ILE A 152 5.90 1.90 2.87
C ILE A 152 6.42 2.28 1.48
N LEU A 153 7.21 3.34 1.36
CA LEU A 153 7.84 3.73 0.10
C LEU A 153 8.77 2.63 -0.44
N PHE A 154 9.50 1.95 0.45
CA PHE A 154 10.31 0.80 0.07
C PHE A 154 9.43 -0.37 -0.43
N LEU A 155 8.28 -0.62 0.19
CA LEU A 155 7.32 -1.63 -0.29
C LEU A 155 6.80 -1.27 -1.70
N VAL A 156 6.47 -0.01 -1.94
CA VAL A 156 6.10 0.49 -3.28
C VAL A 156 7.23 0.27 -4.28
N PHE A 157 8.48 0.52 -3.89
CA PHE A 157 9.64 0.24 -4.73
C PHE A 157 9.77 -1.25 -5.07
N LEU A 158 9.58 -2.14 -4.10
CA LEU A 158 9.60 -3.59 -4.34
C LEU A 158 8.52 -4.02 -5.33
N LEU A 159 7.36 -3.36 -5.30
CA LEU A 159 6.21 -3.67 -6.14
C LEU A 159 6.36 -3.14 -7.56
N CYS A 160 6.73 -1.87 -7.71
CA CYS A 160 6.68 -1.12 -8.97
C CYS A 160 8.06 -0.89 -9.61
N GLY A 161 9.15 -1.22 -8.90
CA GLY A 161 10.52 -0.90 -9.33
C GLY A 161 10.83 0.60 -9.24
N ILE A 162 12.01 1.01 -9.73
CA ILE A 162 12.48 2.40 -9.64
C ILE A 162 11.56 3.33 -10.43
N GLU A 163 11.29 3.03 -11.70
CA GLU A 163 10.49 3.89 -12.59
C GLU A 163 9.06 4.02 -12.08
N GLY A 164 8.43 2.91 -11.69
CA GLY A 164 7.08 2.92 -11.12
C GLY A 164 7.00 3.69 -9.81
N THR A 165 8.03 3.64 -8.97
CA THR A 165 8.07 4.39 -7.71
C THR A 165 7.96 5.90 -7.92
N TYR A 166 8.63 6.46 -8.93
CA TYR A 166 8.49 7.90 -9.26
C TYR A 166 7.07 8.25 -9.70
N GLN A 167 6.46 7.40 -10.52
CA GLN A 167 5.09 7.62 -10.99
C GLN A 167 4.09 7.52 -9.83
N VAL A 168 4.27 6.54 -8.95
CA VAL A 168 3.46 6.40 -7.73
C VAL A 168 3.63 7.60 -6.80
N LEU A 169 4.86 8.07 -6.57
CA LEU A 169 5.12 9.27 -5.76
C LEU A 169 4.44 10.51 -6.34
N PHE A 170 4.51 10.69 -7.67
CA PHE A 170 3.85 11.80 -8.34
C PHE A 170 2.33 11.72 -8.20
N ALA A 171 1.74 10.55 -8.50
CA ALA A 171 0.30 10.33 -8.39
C ALA A 171 -0.20 10.48 -6.94
N SER A 172 0.55 9.94 -5.97
CA SER A 172 0.25 10.06 -4.54
C SER A 172 0.29 11.51 -4.05
N SER A 173 1.30 12.27 -4.49
CA SER A 173 1.43 13.69 -4.16
C SER A 173 0.28 14.50 -4.76
N LEU A 174 -0.11 14.22 -5.99
CA LEU A 174 -1.23 14.87 -6.66
C LEU A 174 -2.55 14.55 -5.95
N ALA A 175 -2.79 13.30 -5.61
CA ALA A 175 -3.98 12.88 -4.84
C ALA A 175 -4.01 13.55 -3.45
N GLY A 176 -2.87 13.61 -2.78
CA GLY A 176 -2.73 14.31 -1.49
C GLY A 176 -3.07 15.79 -1.60
N LEU A 177 -2.55 16.49 -2.61
CA LEU A 177 -2.88 17.89 -2.85
C LEU A 177 -4.36 18.11 -3.13
N LEU A 178 -4.95 17.29 -4.00
CA LEU A 178 -6.37 17.38 -4.37
C LEU A 178 -7.30 17.17 -3.18
N ILE A 179 -6.92 16.35 -2.21
CA ILE A 179 -7.73 16.06 -1.01
C ILE A 179 -7.42 17.06 0.11
N CYS A 180 -6.14 17.36 0.36
CA CYS A 180 -5.74 18.18 1.50
C CYS A 180 -6.04 19.67 1.30
N ILE A 181 -5.94 20.21 0.07
CA ILE A 181 -6.23 21.62 -0.18
C ILE A 181 -7.68 21.98 0.15
N PRO A 182 -8.71 21.27 -0.35
CA PRO A 182 -10.10 21.55 0.03
C PRO A 182 -10.37 21.40 1.52
N LEU A 183 -9.74 20.42 2.18
CA LEU A 183 -9.91 20.21 3.62
C LEU A 183 -9.29 21.35 4.44
N LEU A 184 -8.15 21.87 4.03
CA LEU A 184 -7.51 23.06 4.63
C LEU A 184 -8.33 24.32 4.41
N LEU A 185 -8.84 24.55 3.19
CA LEU A 185 -9.68 25.71 2.86
C LEU A 185 -11.01 25.67 3.62
N SER A 186 -11.59 24.49 3.82
CA SER A 186 -12.80 24.32 4.63
C SER A 186 -12.55 24.36 6.14
N LYS A 187 -11.32 24.61 6.59
CA LYS A 187 -10.90 24.63 8.01
C LYS A 187 -11.23 23.31 8.76
N ARG A 188 -11.38 22.20 8.04
CA ARG A 188 -11.62 20.88 8.65
C ARG A 188 -10.34 20.25 9.19
N ILE A 189 -9.19 20.69 8.68
CA ILE A 189 -7.84 20.31 9.14
C ILE A 189 -7.08 21.56 9.49
N GLN A 190 -6.36 21.54 10.61
CA GLN A 190 -5.51 22.66 11.05
C GLN A 190 -4.09 22.52 10.50
N LYS A 191 -3.37 23.65 10.37
CA LYS A 191 -1.95 23.62 9.99
C LYS A 191 -1.14 22.88 11.05
N GLY A 192 -0.39 21.85 10.62
CA GLY A 192 0.44 21.02 11.50
C GLY A 192 -0.23 19.75 12.00
N GLU A 193 -1.48 19.50 11.64
CA GLU A 193 -2.16 18.23 11.92
C GLU A 193 -1.57 17.12 11.07
N LYS A 194 -1.39 15.93 11.67
CA LYS A 194 -0.85 14.76 10.95
C LYS A 194 -1.88 14.23 9.96
N ILE A 195 -1.45 14.01 8.74
CA ILE A 195 -2.27 13.46 7.67
C ILE A 195 -1.73 12.05 7.35
N PRO A 196 -2.59 11.02 7.26
CA PRO A 196 -2.17 9.68 6.90
C PRO A 196 -1.64 9.68 5.45
N LEU A 197 -0.41 9.19 5.23
CA LEU A 197 0.24 9.15 3.91
C LEU A 197 0.04 7.82 3.19
N ALA A 198 -0.09 6.72 3.93
CA ALA A 198 -0.25 5.39 3.35
C ALA A 198 -1.45 5.26 2.39
N PRO A 199 -2.63 5.88 2.62
CA PRO A 199 -3.74 5.86 1.67
C PRO A 199 -3.38 6.49 0.32
N PHE A 200 -2.58 7.56 0.33
CA PHE A 200 -2.16 8.22 -0.91
C PHE A 200 -1.18 7.34 -1.70
N PHE A 201 -0.26 6.64 -1.03
CA PHE A 201 0.61 5.67 -1.68
C PHE A 201 -0.18 4.51 -2.27
N CYS A 202 -1.20 4.02 -1.57
CA CYS A 202 -2.09 2.99 -2.08
C CYS A 202 -2.83 3.45 -3.34
N LEU A 203 -3.42 4.65 -3.33
CA LEU A 203 -4.09 5.26 -4.48
C LEU A 203 -3.13 5.45 -5.66
N GLY A 204 -1.93 5.97 -5.41
CA GLY A 204 -0.91 6.18 -6.43
C GLY A 204 -0.46 4.86 -7.06
N THR A 205 -0.30 3.80 -6.26
CA THR A 205 0.06 2.47 -6.75
C THR A 205 -1.06 1.86 -7.59
N LEU A 206 -2.32 2.00 -7.16
CA LEU A 206 -3.46 1.55 -7.95
C LEU A 206 -3.55 2.30 -9.28
N ALA A 207 -3.34 3.61 -9.30
CA ALA A 207 -3.33 4.40 -10.53
C ALA A 207 -2.21 3.95 -11.49
N TYR A 208 -1.01 3.70 -10.95
CA TYR A 208 0.12 3.19 -11.74
C TYR A 208 -0.15 1.83 -12.37
N LEU A 209 -0.73 0.91 -11.61
CA LEU A 209 -1.01 -0.45 -12.09
C LEU A 209 -2.19 -0.51 -13.08
N TRP A 210 -3.00 0.53 -13.14
CA TRP A 210 -4.10 0.64 -14.09
C TRP A 210 -3.67 1.22 -15.44
N MET A 211 -2.54 1.95 -15.50
CA MET A 211 -1.97 2.51 -16.74
C MET A 211 -1.24 1.46 -17.57
#